data_e66776b9089e2352c1d80c74ff57504b
#
_entry.id   e66776b9089e2352c1d80c74ff57504b
#
_cell.length_a   1.000
_cell.length_b   1.000
_cell.length_c   1.000
_cell.angle_alpha   90.00
_cell.angle_beta   90.00
_cell.angle_gamma   90.00
#
_symmetry.space_group_name_H-M   'P 1'
#
loop_
_entity.id
_entity.type
_entity.pdbx_description
1 polymer ?
#
loop_
_entity_poly.entity_id
_entity_poly.type
_entity_poly.pdbx_seq_one_letter_code
_entity_poly.pdbx_strand_id
1 'polypeptide(L)'
;MQDKFSMPQEYNISFAKRMLVDSIYKSANLEGIAVTFAQTNDILNNVNVGSLKPNEIRKVCDMRDGWEYVIQHINEPLHLGFLEDIHALIAKADVEYWELGVPRFSDVGISGTTWRPELPNVETVSY
;
A
#
# COMPACT_ATOMS: atom_id res chain seq x y z
N MET A 1 17.58 -7.65 -25.42
CA MET A 1 16.61 -8.72 -25.70
C MET A 1 15.20 -8.22 -25.38
N GLN A 2 14.32 -8.23 -26.34
CA GLN A 2 12.95 -7.85 -26.09
C GLN A 2 12.19 -9.03 -25.45
N ASP A 3 11.48 -8.75 -24.39
CA ASP A 3 10.55 -9.71 -23.82
C ASP A 3 9.36 -9.85 -24.78
N LYS A 4 9.08 -11.06 -25.25
CA LYS A 4 7.95 -11.29 -26.14
C LYS A 4 6.58 -11.08 -25.48
N PHE A 5 6.54 -11.00 -24.14
CA PHE A 5 5.34 -10.71 -23.37
C PHE A 5 5.28 -9.26 -22.89
N SER A 6 6.22 -8.43 -23.34
CA SER A 6 6.24 -7.00 -23.00
C SER A 6 4.98 -6.31 -23.55
N MET A 7 4.31 -5.57 -22.67
CA MET A 7 3.17 -4.74 -23.04
C MET A 7 3.55 -3.27 -23.00
N PRO A 8 2.97 -2.43 -23.87
CA PRO A 8 3.10 -0.98 -23.72
C PRO A 8 2.68 -0.53 -22.34
N GLN A 9 3.35 0.48 -21.79
CA GLN A 9 3.06 1.04 -20.48
C GLN A 9 1.60 1.44 -20.32
N GLU A 10 1.00 1.98 -21.35
CA GLU A 10 -0.42 2.38 -21.36
C GLU A 10 -1.37 1.21 -21.04
N TYR A 11 -1.08 0.04 -21.59
CA TYR A 11 -1.86 -1.16 -21.30
C TYR A 11 -1.64 -1.64 -19.88
N ASN A 12 -0.41 -1.56 -19.36
CA ASN A 12 -0.09 -1.93 -17.99
C ASN A 12 -0.83 -1.04 -17.00
N ILE A 13 -0.87 0.26 -17.25
CA ILE A 13 -1.62 1.22 -16.43
C ILE A 13 -3.12 0.92 -16.47
N SER A 14 -3.68 0.70 -17.65
CA SER A 14 -5.09 0.36 -17.82
C SER A 14 -5.46 -0.94 -17.11
N PHE A 15 -4.60 -1.94 -17.20
CA PHE A 15 -4.78 -3.22 -16.53
C PHE A 15 -4.75 -3.03 -15.01
N ALA A 16 -3.77 -2.27 -14.50
CA ALA A 16 -3.65 -1.99 -13.07
C ALA A 16 -4.90 -1.28 -12.53
N LYS A 17 -5.43 -0.31 -13.27
CA LYS A 17 -6.66 0.40 -12.87
C LYS A 17 -7.87 -0.53 -12.83
N ARG A 18 -8.00 -1.44 -13.79
CA ARG A 18 -9.09 -2.41 -13.82
C ARG A 18 -8.99 -3.44 -12.70
N MET A 19 -7.75 -3.79 -12.31
CA MET A 19 -7.49 -4.76 -11.25
C MET A 19 -7.40 -4.14 -9.87
N LEU A 20 -7.62 -2.82 -9.76
CA LEU A 20 -7.43 -2.09 -8.51
C LEU A 20 -8.32 -2.61 -7.38
N VAL A 21 -9.60 -2.84 -7.65
CA VAL A 21 -10.54 -3.35 -6.65
C VAL A 21 -10.10 -4.72 -6.14
N ASP A 22 -9.71 -5.62 -7.06
CA ASP A 22 -9.25 -6.96 -6.69
C ASP A 22 -7.97 -6.92 -5.85
N SER A 23 -7.01 -6.08 -6.23
CA SER A 23 -5.75 -5.92 -5.51
C SER A 23 -5.96 -5.39 -4.10
N ILE A 24 -6.82 -4.38 -3.95
CA ILE A 24 -7.15 -3.80 -2.64
C ILE A 24 -7.92 -4.79 -1.79
N TYR A 25 -8.90 -5.49 -2.36
CA TYR A 25 -9.66 -6.53 -1.69
C TYR A 25 -8.75 -7.61 -1.11
N LYS A 26 -7.84 -8.13 -1.91
CA LYS A 26 -6.88 -9.16 -1.48
C LYS A 26 -5.93 -8.65 -0.41
N SER A 27 -5.41 -7.44 -0.58
CA SER A 27 -4.51 -6.82 0.40
C SER A 27 -5.19 -6.59 1.74
N ALA A 28 -6.43 -6.09 1.72
CA ALA A 28 -7.21 -5.87 2.93
C ALA A 28 -7.44 -7.18 3.70
N ASN A 29 -7.80 -8.25 2.99
CA ASN A 29 -7.98 -9.56 3.62
C ASN A 29 -6.69 -10.10 4.23
N LEU A 30 -5.54 -9.88 3.57
CA LEU A 30 -4.24 -10.28 4.11
C LEU A 30 -3.90 -9.54 5.40
N GLU A 31 -4.40 -8.32 5.57
CA GLU A 31 -4.23 -7.53 6.79
C GLU A 31 -5.29 -7.81 7.85
N GLY A 32 -6.16 -8.78 7.61
CA GLY A 32 -7.18 -9.18 8.57
C GLY A 32 -8.48 -8.37 8.52
N ILE A 33 -8.68 -7.55 7.49
CA ILE A 33 -9.94 -6.84 7.29
C ILE A 33 -10.90 -7.76 6.54
N ALA A 34 -11.99 -8.15 7.18
CA ALA A 34 -12.99 -9.06 6.61
C ALA A 34 -13.93 -8.31 5.66
N VAL A 35 -13.40 -7.83 4.56
CA VAL A 35 -14.14 -7.12 3.52
C VAL A 35 -14.37 -8.04 2.32
N THR A 36 -15.55 -7.99 1.72
CA THR A 36 -15.84 -8.71 0.49
C THR A 36 -15.42 -7.89 -0.74
N PHE A 37 -15.35 -8.52 -1.90
CA PHE A 37 -15.07 -7.82 -3.15
C PHE A 37 -16.12 -6.73 -3.42
N ALA A 38 -17.39 -7.06 -3.24
CA ALA A 38 -18.50 -6.12 -3.45
C ALA A 38 -18.41 -4.92 -2.48
N GLN A 39 -18.09 -5.15 -1.21
CA GLN A 39 -17.90 -4.08 -0.24
C GLN A 39 -16.71 -3.20 -0.60
N THR A 40 -15.61 -3.80 -1.05
CA THR A 40 -14.43 -3.05 -1.51
C THR A 40 -14.80 -2.14 -2.68
N ASN A 41 -15.51 -2.67 -3.66
CA ASN A 41 -15.99 -1.90 -4.80
C ASN A 41 -16.89 -0.74 -4.36
N ASP A 42 -17.80 -0.98 -3.41
CA ASP A 42 -18.68 0.06 -2.87
C ASP A 42 -17.88 1.17 -2.18
N ILE A 43 -16.91 0.81 -1.34
CA ILE A 43 -16.04 1.78 -0.66
C ILE A 43 -15.31 2.66 -1.68
N LEU A 44 -14.76 2.03 -2.72
CA LEU A 44 -13.99 2.76 -3.74
C LEU A 44 -14.88 3.65 -4.61
N ASN A 45 -16.19 3.38 -4.66
CA ASN A 45 -17.18 4.22 -5.33
C ASN A 45 -17.92 5.17 -4.37
N ASN A 46 -17.40 5.35 -3.15
CA ASN A 46 -17.96 6.22 -2.12
C ASN A 46 -19.37 5.81 -1.65
N VAL A 47 -19.69 4.53 -1.75
CA VAL A 47 -20.93 3.97 -1.21
C VAL A 47 -20.68 3.56 0.24
N ASN A 48 -21.59 3.92 1.13
CA ASN A 48 -21.46 3.61 2.55
C ASN A 48 -21.64 2.10 2.80
N VAL A 49 -20.70 1.53 3.57
CA VAL A 49 -20.74 0.12 3.99
C VAL A 49 -20.85 0.09 5.52
N GLY A 50 -22.07 -0.10 6.02
CA GLY A 50 -22.35 -0.02 7.45
C GLY A 50 -21.84 -1.20 8.29
N SER A 51 -21.47 -2.32 7.65
CA SER A 51 -21.00 -3.53 8.34
C SER A 51 -19.53 -3.50 8.76
N LEU A 52 -18.77 -2.51 8.26
CA LEU A 52 -17.36 -2.35 8.58
C LEU A 52 -17.15 -1.21 9.55
N LYS A 53 -16.09 -1.32 10.36
CA LYS A 53 -15.67 -0.24 11.25
C LYS A 53 -15.11 0.94 10.46
N PRO A 54 -15.28 2.18 10.94
CA PRO A 54 -14.75 3.36 10.23
C PRO A 54 -13.25 3.29 9.95
N ASN A 55 -12.44 2.75 10.87
CA ASN A 55 -11.00 2.60 10.66
C ASN A 55 -10.68 1.56 9.59
N GLU A 56 -11.49 0.52 9.44
CA GLU A 56 -11.32 -0.49 8.39
C GLU A 56 -11.61 0.10 7.01
N ILE A 57 -12.68 0.89 6.90
CA ILE A 57 -13.01 1.62 5.67
C ILE A 57 -11.89 2.59 5.31
N ARG A 58 -11.35 3.30 6.31
CA ARG A 58 -10.23 4.22 6.12
C ARG A 58 -9.00 3.52 5.60
N LYS A 59 -8.65 2.34 6.12
CA LYS A 59 -7.52 1.55 5.63
C LYS A 59 -7.68 1.16 4.17
N VAL A 60 -8.87 0.75 3.77
CA VAL A 60 -9.17 0.42 2.37
C VAL A 60 -8.99 1.65 1.47
N CYS A 61 -9.47 2.80 1.90
CA CYS A 61 -9.28 4.07 1.18
C CYS A 61 -7.81 4.47 1.10
N ASP A 62 -7.04 4.25 2.16
CA ASP A 62 -5.60 4.54 2.17
C ASP A 62 -4.84 3.64 1.19
N MET A 63 -5.23 2.38 1.07
CA MET A 63 -4.67 1.47 0.05
C MET A 63 -4.96 1.98 -1.37
N ARG A 64 -6.17 2.46 -1.61
CA ARG A 64 -6.52 3.09 -2.88
C ARG A 64 -5.62 4.28 -3.18
N ASP A 65 -5.45 5.16 -2.20
CA ASP A 65 -4.62 6.36 -2.36
C ASP A 65 -3.17 5.99 -2.67
N GLY A 66 -2.64 4.96 -2.02
CA GLY A 66 -1.31 4.44 -2.30
C GLY A 66 -1.17 3.91 -3.72
N TRP A 67 -2.13 3.11 -4.19
CA TRP A 67 -2.14 2.59 -5.56
C TRP A 67 -2.26 3.70 -6.60
N GLU A 68 -3.13 4.68 -6.36
CA GLU A 68 -3.28 5.84 -7.25
C GLU A 68 -1.99 6.64 -7.34
N TYR A 69 -1.31 6.84 -6.22
CA TYR A 69 -0.02 7.51 -6.20
C TYR A 69 1.01 6.77 -7.05
N VAL A 70 1.12 5.45 -6.90
CA VAL A 70 2.04 4.63 -7.70
C VAL A 70 1.73 4.77 -9.19
N ILE A 71 0.47 4.69 -9.57
CA ILE A 71 0.07 4.79 -10.98
C ILE A 71 0.40 6.17 -11.54
N GLN A 72 0.15 7.24 -10.78
CA GLN A 72 0.46 8.62 -11.20
C GLN A 72 1.96 8.87 -11.37
N HIS A 73 2.79 8.16 -10.61
CA HIS A 73 4.25 8.36 -10.59
C HIS A 73 5.01 7.22 -11.25
N ILE A 74 4.35 6.46 -12.13
CA ILE A 74 4.91 5.24 -12.75
C ILE A 74 6.18 5.52 -13.59
N ASN A 75 6.35 6.73 -14.08
CA ASN A 75 7.50 7.13 -14.89
C ASN A 75 8.66 7.67 -14.04
N GLU A 76 8.49 7.83 -12.76
CA GLU A 76 9.53 8.34 -11.88
C GLU A 76 10.46 7.20 -11.43
N PRO A 77 11.78 7.45 -11.30
CA PRO A 77 12.69 6.45 -10.76
C PRO A 77 12.36 6.18 -9.29
N LEU A 78 12.53 4.92 -8.88
CA LEU A 78 12.35 4.52 -7.50
C LEU A 78 13.45 5.16 -6.63
N HIS A 79 13.05 5.84 -5.56
CA HIS A 79 13.95 6.45 -4.60
C HIS A 79 13.31 6.46 -3.21
N LEU A 80 14.10 6.77 -2.19
CA LEU A 80 13.64 6.73 -0.81
C LEU A 80 12.43 7.65 -0.56
N GLY A 81 12.46 8.87 -1.10
CA GLY A 81 11.34 9.81 -0.97
C GLY A 81 10.03 9.26 -1.54
N PHE A 82 10.10 8.52 -2.66
CA PHE A 82 8.95 7.87 -3.26
C PHE A 82 8.36 6.80 -2.30
N LEU A 83 9.23 5.98 -1.70
CA LEU A 83 8.82 4.96 -0.73
C LEU A 83 8.23 5.57 0.54
N GLU A 84 8.82 6.67 1.02
CA GLU A 84 8.32 7.41 2.18
C GLU A 84 6.92 7.97 1.92
N ASP A 85 6.67 8.50 0.73
CA ASP A 85 5.36 9.03 0.34
C ASP A 85 4.31 7.93 0.29
N ILE A 86 4.64 6.76 -0.28
CA ILE A 86 3.74 5.61 -0.31
C ILE A 86 3.43 5.16 1.11
N HIS A 87 4.44 5.02 1.96
CA HIS A 87 4.26 4.64 3.36
C HIS A 87 3.33 5.63 4.09
N ALA A 88 3.53 6.92 3.90
CA ALA A 88 2.67 7.94 4.51
C ALA A 88 1.20 7.79 4.10
N LEU A 89 0.95 7.40 2.85
CA LEU A 89 -0.42 7.24 2.35
C LEU A 89 -1.11 5.98 2.91
N ILE A 90 -0.42 4.84 2.91
CA ILE A 90 -1.05 3.55 3.23
C ILE A 90 -1.03 3.20 4.71
N ALA A 91 -0.12 3.79 5.50
CA ALA A 91 0.07 3.44 6.91
C ALA A 91 -0.52 4.46 7.89
N LYS A 92 -1.09 5.56 7.42
CA LYS A 92 -1.53 6.67 8.29
C LYS A 92 -2.61 6.29 9.30
N ALA A 93 -3.32 5.19 9.09
CA ALA A 93 -4.31 4.69 10.04
C ALA A 93 -3.72 3.74 11.09
N ASP A 94 -2.49 3.26 10.89
CA ASP A 94 -1.87 2.20 11.69
C ASP A 94 -0.69 2.67 12.54
N VAL A 95 -0.06 3.80 12.19
CA VAL A 95 1.14 4.29 12.88
C VAL A 95 0.95 5.72 13.37
N GLU A 96 1.82 6.13 14.30
CA GLU A 96 1.81 7.50 14.79
C GLU A 96 2.24 8.46 13.68
N TYR A 97 1.69 9.68 13.69
CA TYR A 97 1.91 10.62 12.58
C TYR A 97 3.39 10.93 12.33
N TRP A 98 4.23 10.90 13.36
CA TRP A 98 5.68 11.16 13.22
C TRP A 98 6.44 9.98 12.59
N GLU A 99 5.81 8.81 12.46
CA GLU A 99 6.40 7.64 11.80
C GLU A 99 6.04 7.56 10.32
N LEU A 100 5.11 8.40 9.86
CA LEU A 100 4.65 8.39 8.47
C LEU A 100 5.74 8.86 7.52
N GLY A 101 6.00 8.05 6.48
CA GLY A 101 6.93 8.41 5.43
C GLY A 101 8.40 8.45 5.85
N VAL A 102 8.75 7.85 7.00
CA VAL A 102 10.13 7.80 7.48
C VAL A 102 10.52 6.36 7.82
N PRO A 103 11.82 5.99 7.72
CA PRO A 103 12.27 4.71 8.23
C PRO A 103 11.99 4.60 9.73
N ARG A 104 11.69 3.37 10.20
CA ARG A 104 11.42 3.18 11.63
C ARG A 104 12.62 3.58 12.50
N PHE A 105 12.32 4.13 13.64
CA PHE A 105 13.32 4.46 14.68
C PHE A 105 13.07 3.70 15.98
N SER A 106 12.03 2.86 16.01
CA SER A 106 11.71 1.99 17.15
C SER A 106 12.07 0.55 16.83
N ASP A 107 12.48 -0.20 17.85
CA ASP A 107 12.74 -1.63 17.70
C ASP A 107 11.44 -2.37 17.39
N VAL A 108 11.56 -3.37 16.54
CA VAL A 108 10.48 -4.31 16.22
C VAL A 108 10.98 -5.72 16.42
N GLY A 109 10.09 -6.67 16.58
CA GLY A 109 10.45 -8.06 16.74
C GLY A 109 9.34 -8.99 16.26
N ILE A 110 9.68 -10.25 16.13
CA ILE A 110 8.73 -11.30 15.76
C ILE A 110 8.34 -12.02 17.05
N SER A 111 7.03 -12.13 17.32
CA SER A 111 6.50 -12.83 18.49
C SER A 111 7.02 -14.27 18.57
N GLY A 112 7.46 -14.70 19.73
CA GLY A 112 7.99 -16.05 19.94
C GLY A 112 9.44 -16.22 19.59
N THR A 113 10.13 -15.17 19.16
CA THR A 113 11.57 -15.21 18.84
C THR A 113 12.32 -14.11 19.58
N THR A 114 13.65 -14.29 19.70
CA THR A 114 14.54 -13.26 20.25
C THR A 114 15.19 -12.42 19.16
N TRP A 115 14.97 -12.78 17.91
CA TRP A 115 15.54 -12.04 16.80
C TRP A 115 14.96 -10.64 16.68
N ARG A 116 15.83 -9.67 16.45
CA ARG A 116 15.46 -8.27 16.22
C ARG A 116 16.17 -7.78 14.96
N PRO A 117 15.42 -7.25 13.98
CA PRO A 117 16.07 -6.62 12.83
C PRO A 117 16.77 -5.33 13.25
N GLU A 118 17.87 -5.02 12.57
CA GLU A 118 18.58 -3.76 12.79
C GLU A 118 17.69 -2.57 12.44
N LEU A 119 17.92 -1.44 13.15
CA LEU A 119 17.25 -0.21 12.78
C LEU A 119 17.73 0.25 11.40
N PRO A 120 16.83 0.75 10.55
CA PRO A 120 17.22 1.22 9.23
C PRO A 120 18.15 2.43 9.32
N ASN A 121 19.09 2.50 8.38
CA ASN A 121 19.99 3.64 8.21
C ASN A 121 20.11 3.95 6.71
N VAL A 122 20.89 4.99 6.37
CA VAL A 122 21.02 5.42 4.96
C VAL A 122 21.54 4.29 4.07
N GLU A 123 22.47 3.48 4.59
CA GLU A 123 23.08 2.38 3.82
C GLU A 123 22.09 1.23 3.59
N THR A 124 21.22 0.94 4.56
CA THR A 124 20.28 -0.19 4.46
C THR A 124 19.02 0.12 3.68
N VAL A 125 18.62 1.39 3.54
CA VAL A 125 17.37 1.79 2.85
C VAL A 125 17.60 2.56 1.56
N SER A 126 18.83 2.95 1.24
CA SER A 126 19.18 3.64 -0.01
C SER A 126 19.41 2.63 -1.13
N TYR A 127 19.08 3.02 -2.35
CA TYR A 127 19.23 2.21 -3.56
C TYR A 127 20.38 2.70 -4.40
#